data_e23fa3da0a0dc18fe1599ac1f71b4891
#
_entry.id   e23fa3da0a0dc18fe1599ac1f71b4891
#
_cell.length_a   1.000
_cell.length_b   1.000
_cell.length_c   1.000
_cell.angle_alpha   90.00
_cell.angle_beta   90.00
_cell.angle_gamma   90.00
#
_symmetry.space_group_name_H-M   'P 1'
#
loop_
_entity.id
_entity.type
_entity.pdbx_description
1 polymer ?
#
loop_
_entity_poly.entity_id
_entity_poly.type
_entity_poly.pdbx_seq_one_letter_code
_entity_poly.pdbx_strand_id
1 'polypeptide(L)'
;MHEITLLQGLSLAALVFFLGIDFWLEALFLFRPIIVCTLTGAILGDIQTGLITGGLTELAFAGLTPAGGVQPPNPIMAGLMTTVIAWSTGVDAKTAIGLGLPFSLLMQYVILFFYSAFSLFMTKADKCAKEADTAAFSRLNWTTMLIVASAYAVIAFLCTYLAQGAMQALVKAMPAWLTHGFEVAGGILPAVGFGLLLRVMFKAQYIPCLLYTSPSPRD
;
A
#
# COMPACT_ATOMS: atom_id res chain seq x y z
N MET A 1 2.41 -18.08 16.11
CA MET A 1 2.50 -16.62 16.24
C MET A 1 3.94 -16.26 16.34
N HIS A 2 4.39 -15.39 15.49
CA HIS A 2 5.79 -14.93 15.43
C HIS A 2 5.87 -13.50 15.92
N GLU A 3 6.92 -13.20 16.70
CA GLU A 3 7.20 -11.83 17.13
C GLU A 3 8.21 -11.19 16.19
N ILE A 4 7.99 -9.93 15.86
CA ILE A 4 8.89 -9.15 15.03
C ILE A 4 10.03 -8.64 15.90
N THR A 5 11.25 -9.02 15.56
CA THR A 5 12.44 -8.52 16.25
C THR A 5 12.70 -7.04 15.92
N LEU A 6 13.43 -6.35 16.79
CA LEU A 6 13.81 -4.94 16.55
C LEU A 6 14.52 -4.77 15.18
N LEU A 7 15.40 -5.71 14.82
CA LEU A 7 16.12 -5.66 13.55
C LEU A 7 15.17 -5.78 12.36
N GLN A 8 14.21 -6.71 12.42
CA GLN A 8 13.18 -6.83 11.39
C GLN A 8 12.31 -5.57 11.30
N GLY A 9 11.88 -5.01 12.44
CA GLY A 9 11.12 -3.76 12.47
C GLY A 9 11.87 -2.59 11.83
N LEU A 10 13.18 -2.43 12.14
CA LEU A 10 14.00 -1.42 11.51
C LEU A 10 14.22 -1.67 10.01
N SER A 11 14.40 -2.93 9.61
CA SER A 11 14.54 -3.30 8.19
C SER A 11 13.26 -3.01 7.41
N LEU A 12 12.08 -3.28 7.99
CA LEU A 12 10.78 -2.94 7.40
C LEU A 12 10.59 -1.42 7.30
N ALA A 13 10.99 -0.66 8.32
CA ALA A 13 10.95 0.80 8.28
C ALA A 13 11.86 1.36 7.19
N ALA A 14 13.09 0.83 7.05
CA ALA A 14 14.02 1.21 5.99
C ALA A 14 13.46 0.85 4.60
N LEU A 15 12.89 -0.34 4.44
CA LEU A 15 12.21 -0.74 3.21
C LEU A 15 11.13 0.28 2.83
N VAL A 16 10.23 0.59 3.77
CA VAL A 16 9.11 1.51 3.54
C VAL A 16 9.58 2.94 3.27
N PHE A 17 10.71 3.36 3.86
CA PHE A 17 11.35 4.64 3.52
C PHE A 17 11.71 4.72 2.04
N PHE A 18 12.40 3.71 1.50
CA PHE A 18 12.77 3.66 0.09
C PHE A 18 11.55 3.54 -0.83
N LEU A 19 10.58 2.71 -0.47
CA LEU A 19 9.32 2.58 -1.22
C LEU A 19 8.51 3.88 -1.21
N GLY A 20 8.56 4.64 -0.11
CA GLY A 20 7.95 5.97 0.00
C GLY A 20 8.57 6.98 -0.96
N ILE A 21 9.89 6.93 -1.18
CA ILE A 21 10.58 7.75 -2.19
C ILE A 21 10.13 7.34 -3.59
N ASP A 22 10.14 6.04 -3.89
CA ASP A 22 9.74 5.54 -5.21
C ASP A 22 8.27 5.83 -5.52
N PHE A 23 7.39 5.81 -4.51
CA PHE A 23 5.97 6.17 -4.64
C PHE A 23 5.76 7.61 -5.17
N TRP A 24 6.64 8.54 -4.79
CA TRP A 24 6.57 9.94 -5.24
C TRP A 24 7.30 10.19 -6.56
N LEU A 25 8.33 9.40 -6.85
CA LEU A 25 9.08 9.49 -8.11
C LEU A 25 8.40 8.72 -9.23
N GLU A 26 7.60 7.69 -8.90
CA GLU A 26 7.00 6.74 -9.84
C GLU A 26 8.03 6.20 -10.85
N ALA A 27 9.28 5.99 -10.36
CA ALA A 27 10.40 5.66 -11.23
C ALA A 27 10.54 4.17 -11.50
N LEU A 28 10.41 3.35 -10.44
CA LEU A 28 10.65 1.91 -10.49
C LEU A 28 9.39 1.08 -10.22
N PHE A 29 8.32 1.71 -9.74
CA PHE A 29 7.06 1.08 -9.35
C PHE A 29 7.20 -0.01 -8.27
N LEU A 30 8.21 0.13 -7.41
CA LEU A 30 8.48 -0.80 -6.31
C LEU A 30 7.40 -0.74 -5.22
N PHE A 31 6.64 0.33 -5.19
CA PHE A 31 5.51 0.52 -4.27
C PHE A 31 4.30 -0.39 -4.56
N ARG A 32 4.34 -1.17 -5.64
CA ARG A 32 3.27 -2.12 -5.97
C ARG A 32 3.13 -3.20 -4.89
N PRO A 33 1.89 -3.53 -4.46
CA PRO A 33 1.67 -4.46 -3.35
C PRO A 33 2.38 -5.80 -3.49
N ILE A 34 2.45 -6.35 -4.69
CA ILE A 34 3.15 -7.63 -4.92
C ILE A 34 4.64 -7.55 -4.55
N ILE A 35 5.30 -6.44 -4.86
CA ILE A 35 6.72 -6.23 -4.54
C ILE A 35 6.87 -5.95 -3.03
N VAL A 36 6.05 -5.07 -2.49
CA VAL A 36 6.05 -4.71 -1.05
C VAL A 36 5.87 -5.95 -0.19
N CYS A 37 4.85 -6.77 -0.46
CA CYS A 37 4.57 -7.98 0.30
C CYS A 37 5.70 -9.00 0.19
N THR A 38 6.25 -9.20 -1.01
CA THR A 38 7.34 -10.16 -1.24
C THR A 38 8.60 -9.73 -0.48
N LEU A 39 8.98 -8.45 -0.52
CA LEU A 39 10.13 -7.93 0.21
C LEU A 39 9.88 -7.97 1.73
N THR A 40 8.66 -7.67 2.18
CA THR A 40 8.26 -7.83 3.58
C THR A 40 8.39 -9.27 4.04
N GLY A 41 7.87 -10.22 3.26
CA GLY A 41 7.99 -11.65 3.53
C GLY A 41 9.44 -12.12 3.57
N ALA A 42 10.29 -11.62 2.68
CA ALA A 42 11.72 -11.93 2.67
C ALA A 42 12.43 -11.44 3.95
N ILE A 43 12.12 -10.25 4.45
CA ILE A 43 12.65 -9.71 5.72
C ILE A 43 12.16 -10.53 6.91
N LEU A 44 10.92 -10.99 6.88
CA LEU A 44 10.33 -11.80 7.95
C LEU A 44 10.77 -13.28 7.89
N GLY A 45 11.40 -13.71 6.78
CA GLY A 45 11.89 -15.08 6.58
C GLY A 45 10.84 -16.03 5.97
N ASP A 46 9.74 -15.51 5.44
CA ASP A 46 8.68 -16.29 4.78
C ASP A 46 8.23 -15.59 3.48
N ILE A 47 9.00 -15.84 2.43
CA ILE A 47 8.72 -15.30 1.09
C ILE A 47 7.41 -15.85 0.52
N GLN A 48 7.04 -17.08 0.87
CA GLN A 48 5.81 -17.71 0.37
C GLN A 48 4.57 -16.97 0.85
N THR A 49 4.49 -16.66 2.15
CA THR A 49 3.42 -15.80 2.69
C THR A 49 3.43 -14.43 2.02
N GLY A 50 4.61 -13.83 1.80
CA GLY A 50 4.75 -12.56 1.08
C GLY A 50 4.20 -12.61 -0.35
N LEU A 51 4.48 -13.66 -1.11
CA LEU A 51 3.98 -13.83 -2.47
C LEU A 51 2.46 -14.04 -2.53
N ILE A 52 1.91 -14.86 -1.65
CA ILE A 52 0.47 -15.14 -1.59
C ILE A 52 -0.30 -13.87 -1.23
N THR A 53 0.10 -13.19 -0.16
CA THR A 53 -0.52 -11.93 0.26
C THR A 53 -0.33 -10.84 -0.79
N GLY A 54 0.84 -10.80 -1.43
CA GLY A 54 1.17 -9.85 -2.49
C GLY A 54 0.31 -10.01 -3.73
N GLY A 55 0.13 -11.24 -4.22
CA GLY A 55 -0.73 -11.50 -5.37
C GLY A 55 -2.17 -11.09 -5.14
N LEU A 56 -2.75 -11.45 -3.99
CA LEU A 56 -4.11 -11.07 -3.64
C LEU A 56 -4.28 -9.56 -3.42
N THR A 57 -3.33 -8.92 -2.73
CA THR A 57 -3.36 -7.47 -2.50
C THR A 57 -3.17 -6.69 -3.81
N GLU A 58 -2.29 -7.15 -4.69
CA GLU A 58 -2.09 -6.55 -6.02
C GLU A 58 -3.38 -6.56 -6.84
N LEU A 59 -4.08 -7.69 -6.86
CA LEU A 59 -5.38 -7.80 -7.54
C LEU A 59 -6.43 -6.86 -6.94
N ALA A 60 -6.47 -6.75 -5.60
CA ALA A 60 -7.38 -5.83 -4.91
C ALA A 60 -7.10 -4.35 -5.26
N PHE A 61 -5.84 -4.01 -5.49
CA PHE A 61 -5.41 -2.64 -5.81
C PHE A 61 -5.27 -2.37 -7.31
N ALA A 62 -5.51 -3.34 -8.19
CA ALA A 62 -5.30 -3.23 -9.64
C ALA A 62 -6.06 -2.06 -10.29
N GLY A 63 -7.26 -1.74 -9.81
CA GLY A 63 -8.09 -0.63 -10.33
C GLY A 63 -7.99 0.66 -9.52
N LEU A 64 -7.22 0.68 -8.45
CA LEU A 64 -7.09 1.84 -7.57
C LEU A 64 -5.95 2.74 -8.05
N THR A 65 -6.23 3.59 -9.02
CA THR A 65 -5.29 4.60 -9.53
C THR A 65 -5.70 5.99 -9.07
N PRO A 66 -4.74 6.87 -8.71
CA PRO A 66 -5.06 8.25 -8.40
C PRO A 66 -5.56 8.95 -9.65
N ALA A 67 -6.86 9.26 -9.69
CA ALA A 67 -7.49 9.95 -10.81
C ALA A 67 -8.42 11.06 -10.31
N GLY A 68 -8.37 12.21 -10.97
CA GLY A 68 -9.28 13.32 -10.67
C GLY A 68 -9.11 13.93 -9.27
N GLY A 69 -7.92 13.83 -8.66
CA GLY A 69 -7.64 14.35 -7.32
C GLY A 69 -8.10 13.46 -6.17
N VAL A 70 -8.62 12.28 -6.48
CA VAL A 70 -8.97 11.28 -5.45
C VAL A 70 -7.75 10.43 -5.14
N GLN A 71 -7.33 10.46 -3.86
CA GLN A 71 -6.24 9.63 -3.38
C GLN A 71 -6.79 8.26 -2.98
N PRO A 72 -6.36 7.17 -3.62
CA PRO A 72 -6.75 5.82 -3.21
C PRO A 72 -6.08 5.42 -1.89
N PRO A 73 -6.55 4.35 -1.23
CA PRO A 73 -5.86 3.76 -0.09
C PRO A 73 -4.39 3.45 -0.42
N ASN A 74 -3.50 3.61 0.56
CA ASN A 74 -2.07 3.50 0.32
C ASN A 74 -1.62 2.06 0.07
N PRO A 75 -1.04 1.74 -1.12
CA PRO A 75 -0.66 0.37 -1.48
C PRO A 75 0.52 -0.17 -0.65
N ILE A 76 1.46 0.69 -0.25
CA ILE A 76 2.63 0.29 0.54
C ILE A 76 2.18 -0.21 1.91
N MET A 77 1.37 0.58 2.61
CA MET A 77 0.87 0.18 3.94
C MET A 77 -0.10 -0.99 3.87
N ALA A 78 -0.90 -1.09 2.81
CA ALA A 78 -1.74 -2.26 2.58
C ALA A 78 -0.89 -3.54 2.46
N GLY A 79 0.11 -3.54 1.59
CA GLY A 79 0.99 -4.70 1.38
C GLY A 79 1.80 -5.06 2.63
N LEU A 80 2.44 -4.07 3.26
CA LEU A 80 3.20 -4.26 4.48
C LEU A 80 2.36 -4.92 5.57
N MET A 81 1.23 -4.29 5.91
CA MET A 81 0.41 -4.71 7.05
C MET A 81 -0.30 -6.04 6.79
N THR A 82 -0.75 -6.29 5.55
CA THR A 82 -1.32 -7.60 5.17
C THR A 82 -0.32 -8.72 5.41
N THR A 83 0.93 -8.55 4.95
CA THR A 83 1.96 -9.59 5.11
C THR A 83 2.37 -9.75 6.58
N VAL A 84 2.55 -8.64 7.29
CA VAL A 84 2.89 -8.66 8.73
C VAL A 84 1.80 -9.34 9.55
N ILE A 85 0.53 -9.05 9.29
CA ILE A 85 -0.60 -9.68 9.98
C ILE A 85 -0.66 -11.18 9.68
N ALA A 86 -0.59 -11.57 8.39
CA ALA A 86 -0.62 -12.97 8.00
C ALA A 86 0.51 -13.76 8.68
N TRP A 87 1.73 -13.26 8.64
CA TRP A 87 2.92 -13.90 9.20
C TRP A 87 2.89 -13.95 10.74
N SER A 88 2.53 -12.84 11.40
CA SER A 88 2.60 -12.76 12.88
C SER A 88 1.47 -13.48 13.57
N THR A 89 0.27 -13.51 12.97
CA THR A 89 -0.92 -14.11 13.58
C THR A 89 -1.26 -15.49 13.02
N GLY A 90 -0.77 -15.82 11.82
CA GLY A 90 -1.06 -17.08 11.13
C GLY A 90 -2.47 -17.13 10.52
N VAL A 91 -3.15 -16.00 10.39
CA VAL A 91 -4.45 -15.94 9.70
C VAL A 91 -4.29 -16.11 8.20
N ASP A 92 -5.35 -16.57 7.53
CA ASP A 92 -5.36 -16.70 6.07
C ASP A 92 -5.14 -15.36 5.37
N ALA A 93 -4.54 -15.41 4.20
CA ALA A 93 -4.18 -14.21 3.43
C ALA A 93 -5.39 -13.31 3.12
N LYS A 94 -6.58 -13.89 2.85
CA LYS A 94 -7.81 -13.13 2.61
C LYS A 94 -8.24 -12.33 3.84
N THR A 95 -8.21 -12.96 5.01
CA THR A 95 -8.49 -12.29 6.29
C THR A 95 -7.47 -11.18 6.56
N ALA A 96 -6.18 -11.46 6.29
CA ALA A 96 -5.10 -10.50 6.50
C ALA A 96 -5.26 -9.24 5.63
N ILE A 97 -5.72 -9.37 4.38
CA ILE A 97 -6.01 -8.20 3.51
C ILE A 97 -7.11 -7.33 4.14
N GLY A 98 -8.20 -7.96 4.58
CA GLY A 98 -9.29 -7.23 5.23
C GLY A 98 -8.82 -6.46 6.45
N LEU A 99 -7.95 -7.06 7.27
CA LEU A 99 -7.36 -6.45 8.46
C LEU A 99 -6.29 -5.39 8.13
N GLY A 100 -5.63 -5.49 6.97
CA GLY A 100 -4.63 -4.54 6.50
C GLY A 100 -5.23 -3.23 5.95
N LEU A 101 -6.46 -3.26 5.43
CA LEU A 101 -7.11 -2.09 4.83
C LEU A 101 -7.20 -0.86 5.75
N PRO A 102 -7.56 -0.96 7.03
CA PRO A 102 -7.61 0.21 7.92
C PRO A 102 -6.27 0.95 7.99
N PHE A 103 -5.14 0.24 7.94
CA PHE A 103 -3.81 0.85 7.96
C PHE A 103 -3.49 1.58 6.65
N SER A 104 -3.96 1.07 5.52
CA SER A 104 -3.83 1.75 4.24
C SER A 104 -4.64 3.04 4.17
N LEU A 105 -5.84 3.04 4.77
CA LEU A 105 -6.69 4.23 4.91
C LEU A 105 -6.06 5.25 5.88
N LEU A 106 -5.53 4.78 7.01
CA LEU A 106 -4.82 5.65 7.95
C LEU A 106 -3.67 6.39 7.25
N MET A 107 -2.86 5.67 6.48
CA MET A 107 -1.77 6.28 5.74
C MET A 107 -2.24 7.22 4.64
N GLN A 108 -3.36 6.95 3.99
CA GLN A 108 -4.01 7.86 3.06
C GLN A 108 -4.30 9.23 3.71
N TYR A 109 -4.87 9.24 4.92
CA TYR A 109 -5.15 10.48 5.65
C TYR A 109 -3.87 11.22 6.05
N VAL A 110 -2.82 10.50 6.41
CA VAL A 110 -1.50 11.10 6.68
C VAL A 110 -0.96 11.81 5.43
N ILE A 111 -1.07 11.19 4.26
CA ILE A 111 -0.67 11.80 2.99
C ILE A 111 -1.49 13.07 2.69
N LEU A 112 -2.81 13.01 2.87
CA LEU A 112 -3.68 14.18 2.68
C LEU A 112 -3.31 15.33 3.63
N PHE A 113 -2.93 15.02 4.86
CA PHE A 113 -2.40 16.00 5.80
C PHE A 113 -1.11 16.66 5.25
N PHE A 114 -0.17 15.87 4.73
CA PHE A 114 1.05 16.40 4.12
C PHE A 114 0.76 17.26 2.89
N TYR A 115 -0.18 16.89 2.03
CA TYR A 115 -0.59 17.74 0.90
C TYR A 115 -1.06 19.12 1.38
N SER A 116 -1.86 19.16 2.44
CA SER A 116 -2.31 20.44 3.04
C SER A 116 -1.15 21.20 3.68
N ALA A 117 -0.27 20.52 4.41
CA ALA A 117 0.88 21.14 5.07
C ALA A 117 1.90 21.70 4.05
N PHE A 118 2.08 21.03 2.92
CA PHE A 118 3.02 21.47 1.88
C PHE A 118 2.55 22.71 1.13
N SER A 119 1.30 23.12 1.26
CA SER A 119 0.85 24.41 0.73
C SER A 119 1.69 25.59 1.28
N LEU A 120 2.24 25.45 2.50
CA LEU A 120 3.14 26.44 3.10
C LEU A 120 4.47 26.60 2.32
N PHE A 121 4.89 25.58 1.59
CA PHE A 121 6.11 25.61 0.79
C PHE A 121 5.89 26.20 -0.62
N MET A 122 4.62 26.37 -1.06
CA MET A 122 4.30 26.88 -2.39
C MET A 122 4.86 28.28 -2.63
N THR A 123 4.80 29.17 -1.63
CA THR A 123 5.37 30.52 -1.73
C THR A 123 6.89 30.48 -2.01
N LYS A 124 7.61 29.51 -1.43
CA LYS A 124 9.04 29.32 -1.69
C LYS A 124 9.27 28.76 -3.09
N ALA A 125 8.43 27.80 -3.51
CA ALA A 125 8.49 27.23 -4.86
C ALA A 125 8.26 28.30 -5.93
N ASP A 126 7.25 29.17 -5.74
CA ASP A 126 6.96 30.29 -6.63
C ASP A 126 8.13 31.28 -6.74
N LYS A 127 8.80 31.55 -5.61
CA LYS A 127 9.99 32.41 -5.60
C LYS A 127 11.14 31.79 -6.39
N CYS A 128 11.45 30.52 -6.15
CA CYS A 128 12.49 29.79 -6.91
C CYS A 128 12.17 29.76 -8.40
N ALA A 129 10.89 29.60 -8.77
CA ALA A 129 10.46 29.62 -10.18
C ALA A 129 10.65 30.99 -10.81
N LYS A 130 10.29 32.08 -10.09
CA LYS A 130 10.48 33.47 -10.58
C LYS A 130 11.95 33.85 -10.76
N GLU A 131 12.83 33.37 -9.89
CA GLU A 131 14.27 33.61 -9.92
C GLU A 131 15.02 32.63 -10.84
N ALA A 132 14.29 31.64 -11.44
CA ALA A 132 14.84 30.56 -12.25
C ALA A 132 15.95 29.76 -11.53
N ASP A 133 15.88 29.67 -10.18
CA ASP A 133 16.83 28.90 -9.37
C ASP A 133 16.40 27.43 -9.33
N THR A 134 16.89 26.66 -10.31
CA THR A 134 16.61 25.23 -10.44
C THR A 134 17.20 24.42 -9.30
N ALA A 135 18.32 24.85 -8.73
CA ALA A 135 18.99 24.13 -7.64
C ALA A 135 18.21 24.27 -6.31
N ALA A 136 17.70 25.47 -6.02
CA ALA A 136 16.84 25.69 -4.86
C ALA A 136 15.50 24.96 -5.00
N PHE A 137 14.91 24.95 -6.19
CA PHE A 137 13.68 24.21 -6.48
C PHE A 137 13.87 22.70 -6.29
N SER A 138 14.95 22.12 -6.82
CA SER A 138 15.29 20.71 -6.65
C SER A 138 15.49 20.35 -5.17
N ARG A 139 16.23 21.17 -4.41
CA ARG A 139 16.41 20.98 -2.96
C ARG A 139 15.09 20.99 -2.21
N LEU A 140 14.19 21.90 -2.56
CA LEU A 140 12.85 21.95 -1.94
C LEU A 140 12.07 20.67 -2.20
N ASN A 141 12.06 20.19 -3.44
CA ASN A 141 11.38 18.95 -3.83
C ASN A 141 11.94 17.73 -3.07
N TRP A 142 13.27 17.57 -3.04
CA TRP A 142 13.90 16.49 -2.27
C TRP A 142 13.60 16.58 -0.78
N THR A 143 13.56 17.78 -0.20
CA THR A 143 13.25 17.98 1.22
C THR A 143 11.82 17.52 1.54
N THR A 144 10.84 17.92 0.74
CA THR A 144 9.45 17.51 0.97
C THR A 144 9.26 16.00 0.81
N MET A 145 9.92 15.40 -0.17
CA MET A 145 9.88 13.96 -0.40
C MET A 145 10.51 13.18 0.77
N LEU A 146 11.66 13.62 1.27
CA LEU A 146 12.32 12.99 2.42
C LEU A 146 11.51 13.10 3.70
N ILE A 147 10.80 14.22 3.91
CA ILE A 147 9.89 14.38 5.05
C ILE A 147 8.78 13.32 5.00
N VAL A 148 8.13 13.15 3.85
CA VAL A 148 7.08 12.14 3.69
C VAL A 148 7.63 10.73 3.83
N ALA A 149 8.74 10.40 3.19
CA ALA A 149 9.38 9.10 3.30
C ALA A 149 9.76 8.76 4.75
N SER A 150 10.25 9.76 5.50
CA SER A 150 10.54 9.58 6.93
C SER A 150 9.27 9.32 7.75
N ALA A 151 8.17 10.00 7.46
CA ALA A 151 6.89 9.74 8.10
C ALA A 151 6.38 8.32 7.79
N TYR A 152 6.52 7.85 6.55
CA TYR A 152 6.22 6.47 6.18
C TYR A 152 7.03 5.47 7.01
N ALA A 153 8.33 5.67 7.13
CA ALA A 153 9.22 4.80 7.91
C ALA A 153 8.83 4.76 9.39
N VAL A 154 8.55 5.92 9.98
CA VAL A 154 8.14 6.01 11.38
C VAL A 154 6.81 5.30 11.62
N ILE A 155 5.81 5.55 10.79
CA ILE A 155 4.49 4.90 10.92
C ILE A 155 4.61 3.40 10.71
N ALA A 156 5.38 2.94 9.72
CA ALA A 156 5.63 1.53 9.48
C ALA A 156 6.28 0.88 10.71
N PHE A 157 7.31 1.49 11.30
CA PHE A 157 7.95 0.99 12.50
C PHE A 157 6.98 0.91 13.69
N LEU A 158 6.18 1.96 13.92
CA LEU A 158 5.19 1.98 14.99
C LEU A 158 4.14 0.87 14.81
N CYS A 159 3.63 0.69 13.59
CA CYS A 159 2.61 -0.30 13.31
C CYS A 159 3.15 -1.73 13.35
N THR A 160 4.36 -1.97 12.87
CA THR A 160 4.93 -3.33 12.78
C THR A 160 5.59 -3.78 14.08
N TYR A 161 6.36 -2.94 14.73
CA TYR A 161 7.12 -3.30 15.93
C TYR A 161 6.39 -2.96 17.23
N LEU A 162 5.98 -1.69 17.41
CA LEU A 162 5.35 -1.27 18.69
C LEU A 162 3.91 -1.79 18.83
N ALA A 163 3.14 -1.80 17.75
CA ALA A 163 1.74 -2.22 17.80
C ALA A 163 1.54 -3.73 17.63
N GLN A 164 2.59 -4.54 17.42
CA GLN A 164 2.44 -5.97 17.14
C GLN A 164 1.67 -6.73 18.24
N GLY A 165 1.95 -6.45 19.50
CA GLY A 165 1.24 -7.08 20.62
C GLY A 165 -0.24 -6.72 20.67
N ALA A 166 -0.58 -5.45 20.45
CA ALA A 166 -1.96 -4.99 20.37
C ALA A 166 -2.70 -5.60 19.19
N MET A 167 -2.05 -5.70 18.03
CA MET A 167 -2.61 -6.31 16.83
C MET A 167 -2.87 -7.81 17.02
N GLN A 168 -1.93 -8.56 17.58
CA GLN A 168 -2.12 -9.97 17.89
C GLN A 168 -3.25 -10.18 18.93
N ALA A 169 -3.32 -9.33 19.94
CA ALA A 169 -4.40 -9.37 20.93
C ALA A 169 -5.76 -9.06 20.29
N LEU A 170 -5.82 -8.07 19.39
CA LEU A 170 -7.03 -7.73 18.65
C LEU A 170 -7.51 -8.91 17.80
N VAL A 171 -6.62 -9.53 17.02
CA VAL A 171 -6.96 -10.67 16.16
C VAL A 171 -7.45 -11.86 17.00
N LYS A 172 -6.81 -12.13 18.16
CA LYS A 172 -7.25 -13.20 19.09
C LYS A 172 -8.60 -12.92 19.73
N ALA A 173 -8.88 -11.67 20.04
CA ALA A 173 -10.13 -11.26 20.69
C ALA A 173 -11.32 -11.19 19.71
N MET A 174 -11.06 -11.25 18.40
CA MET A 174 -12.12 -11.19 17.41
C MET A 174 -12.99 -12.44 17.44
N PRO A 175 -14.33 -12.27 17.50
CA PRO A 175 -15.24 -13.41 17.40
C PRO A 175 -15.21 -14.02 15.99
N ALA A 176 -15.46 -15.31 15.89
CA ALA A 176 -15.38 -16.09 14.65
C ALA A 176 -16.22 -15.49 13.48
N TRP A 177 -17.40 -14.92 13.78
CA TRP A 177 -18.23 -14.30 12.77
C TRP A 177 -17.57 -13.06 12.13
N LEU A 178 -16.80 -12.29 12.92
CA LEU A 178 -16.09 -11.11 12.44
C LEU A 178 -14.88 -11.51 11.58
N THR A 179 -14.10 -12.50 12.04
CA THR A 179 -12.97 -13.05 11.26
C THR A 179 -13.45 -13.61 9.93
N HIS A 180 -14.56 -14.36 9.93
CA HIS A 180 -15.16 -14.86 8.70
C HIS A 180 -15.69 -13.72 7.80
N GLY A 181 -16.23 -12.65 8.40
CA GLY A 181 -16.61 -11.44 7.66
C GLY A 181 -15.42 -10.81 6.92
N PHE A 182 -14.26 -10.69 7.58
CA PHE A 182 -13.03 -10.20 6.93
C PHE A 182 -12.50 -11.14 5.86
N GLU A 183 -12.60 -12.46 6.06
CA GLU A 183 -12.21 -13.46 5.06
C GLU A 183 -13.06 -13.32 3.78
N VAL A 184 -14.37 -13.23 3.91
CA VAL A 184 -15.29 -13.02 2.78
C VAL A 184 -15.04 -11.69 2.10
N ALA A 185 -14.92 -10.60 2.86
CA ALA A 185 -14.65 -9.27 2.34
C ALA A 185 -13.30 -9.24 1.58
N GLY A 186 -12.23 -9.77 2.19
CA GLY A 186 -10.90 -9.86 1.56
C GLY A 186 -10.91 -10.72 0.30
N GLY A 187 -11.70 -11.80 0.27
CA GLY A 187 -11.86 -12.63 -0.91
C GLY A 187 -12.58 -11.95 -2.09
N ILE A 188 -13.43 -10.96 -1.81
CA ILE A 188 -14.16 -10.19 -2.85
C ILE A 188 -13.32 -9.01 -3.37
N LEU A 189 -12.37 -8.49 -2.59
CA LEU A 189 -11.55 -7.33 -2.96
C LEU A 189 -10.86 -7.45 -4.33
N PRO A 190 -10.26 -8.59 -4.73
CA PRO A 190 -9.71 -8.76 -6.07
C PRO A 190 -10.75 -8.53 -7.18
N ALA A 191 -11.98 -9.02 -7.00
CA ALA A 191 -13.05 -8.80 -7.97
C ALA A 191 -13.45 -7.33 -8.05
N VAL A 192 -13.48 -6.60 -6.93
CA VAL A 192 -13.71 -5.16 -6.89
C VAL A 192 -12.59 -4.42 -7.62
N GLY A 193 -11.32 -4.78 -7.39
CA GLY A 193 -10.16 -4.21 -8.09
C GLY A 193 -10.25 -4.37 -9.60
N PHE A 194 -10.58 -5.57 -10.08
CA PHE A 194 -10.83 -5.81 -11.50
C PHE A 194 -12.04 -5.04 -12.03
N GLY A 195 -13.13 -4.96 -11.28
CA GLY A 195 -14.30 -4.19 -11.65
C GLY A 195 -14.01 -2.71 -11.84
N LEU A 196 -13.17 -2.13 -10.97
CA LEU A 196 -12.70 -0.75 -11.09
C LEU A 196 -11.79 -0.56 -12.30
N LEU A 197 -10.86 -1.49 -12.55
CA LEU A 197 -10.00 -1.48 -13.73
C LEU A 197 -10.84 -1.52 -15.01
N LEU A 198 -11.79 -2.44 -15.10
CA LEU A 198 -12.71 -2.54 -16.23
C LEU A 198 -13.50 -1.24 -16.41
N ARG A 199 -14.01 -0.63 -15.34
CA ARG A 199 -14.77 0.62 -15.42
C ARG A 199 -13.96 1.76 -16.04
N VAL A 200 -12.67 1.83 -15.76
CA VAL A 200 -11.76 2.85 -16.33
C VAL A 200 -11.42 2.55 -17.78
N MET A 201 -11.17 1.27 -18.11
CA MET A 201 -10.75 0.85 -19.44
C MET A 201 -11.93 0.61 -20.42
N PHE A 202 -13.13 0.36 -19.89
CA PHE A 202 -14.27 -0.08 -20.68
C PHE A 202 -14.89 1.09 -21.44
N LYS A 203 -14.54 1.20 -22.74
CA LYS A 203 -15.22 2.07 -23.70
C LYS A 203 -15.97 1.21 -24.68
N ALA A 204 -17.15 1.67 -25.13
CA ALA A 204 -18.02 0.92 -26.07
C ALA A 204 -17.27 0.41 -27.32
N GLN A 205 -16.29 1.17 -27.78
CA GLN A 205 -15.46 0.80 -28.94
C GLN A 205 -14.53 -0.40 -28.72
N TYR A 206 -14.23 -0.77 -27.45
CA TYR A 206 -13.34 -1.89 -27.11
C TYR A 206 -14.11 -3.18 -26.75
N ILE A 207 -15.46 -3.12 -26.67
CA ILE A 207 -16.30 -4.29 -26.35
C ILE A 207 -16.03 -5.47 -27.31
N PRO A 208 -15.98 -5.27 -28.64
CA PRO A 208 -15.70 -6.37 -29.56
C PRO A 208 -14.35 -7.02 -29.28
N CYS A 209 -13.30 -6.20 -29.05
CA CYS A 209 -11.97 -6.71 -28.76
C CYS A 209 -11.94 -7.57 -27.49
N LEU A 210 -12.58 -7.13 -26.40
CA LEU A 210 -12.68 -7.88 -25.15
C LEU A 210 -13.46 -9.19 -25.31
N LEU A 211 -14.52 -9.21 -26.10
CA LEU A 211 -15.31 -10.42 -26.34
C LEU A 211 -14.58 -11.43 -27.22
N TYR A 212 -13.81 -10.97 -28.22
CA TYR A 212 -13.07 -11.86 -29.12
C TYR A 212 -11.75 -12.37 -28.54
N THR A 213 -11.15 -11.65 -27.59
CA THR A 213 -9.89 -12.04 -26.94
C THR A 213 -10.08 -12.75 -25.60
N SER A 214 -11.29 -12.73 -25.05
CA SER A 214 -11.62 -13.47 -23.84
C SER A 214 -11.76 -14.97 -24.19
N PRO A 215 -11.11 -15.88 -23.43
CA PRO A 215 -11.28 -17.31 -23.66
C PRO A 215 -12.74 -17.70 -23.50
N SER A 216 -13.25 -18.43 -24.48
CA SER A 216 -14.62 -18.94 -24.44
C SER A 216 -14.76 -19.99 -23.35
N PRO A 217 -15.85 -20.01 -22.57
CA PRO A 217 -16.10 -21.09 -21.62
C PRO A 217 -16.25 -22.47 -22.28
N ARG A 218 -16.18 -22.53 -23.61
CA ARG A 218 -16.33 -23.76 -24.41
C ARG A 218 -15.00 -24.30 -24.96
N ASP A 219 -13.91 -23.57 -24.74
CA ASP A 219 -12.54 -23.97 -25.08
C ASP A 219 -11.82 -24.45 -23.83
#